data_b55b225aa5a426e2592f8f418bc08d76
#
_entry.id   b55b225aa5a426e2592f8f418bc08d76
#
_cell.length_a   1.000
_cell.length_b   1.000
_cell.length_c   1.000
_cell.angle_alpha   90.00
_cell.angle_beta   90.00
_cell.angle_gamma   90.00
#
_symmetry.space_group_name_H-M   'P 1'
#
loop_
_entity.id
_entity.type
_entity.pdbx_description
1 polymer ?
#
loop_
_entity_poly.entity_id
_entity_poly.type
_entity_poly.pdbx_seq_one_letter_code
_entity_poly.pdbx_strand_id
1 'polypeptide(L)'
;MSQVKHKYDVIIVGAGPSGCSCAFELKKYNKSVLLVDKYTFPRHKPCAGGITIKALNHLPIDICHLVKHTAKKMIFSFNQKKKIKLSHETGSCVMVIRDEFDNYFFNETLKKGVDFKKSKEISSIHYQDSTISINIDGVLYQASYLVGADGANSTVRKLTSNLKFRNPVFAYEGIVKKDDNDDISTEFIFNKAGYAWIFPKDNHYNVGLGNLIVNKKIKKLTKQDLFSFVESKFSSREIKNITAFPIGTEGIGYQSINNILLVGDAAGLAESLLGEGIYNAILSGKYAAKSIINGQADSHKVMDDYNKFLYHLSNELKLYKKGARILYNFPRLSYYMMKLGLGKKFMNGYSEGKTLSEIMGKSNMFIN
;
A
#
# COMPACT_ATOMS: atom_id res chain seq x y z
N MET A 1 5.51 5.56 39.90
CA MET A 1 4.43 4.95 39.09
C MET A 1 3.75 6.06 38.30
N SER A 2 3.94 6.12 36.96
CA SER A 2 3.25 7.08 36.13
C SER A 2 1.76 6.72 36.08
N GLN A 3 0.87 7.64 36.47
CA GLN A 3 -0.58 7.43 36.37
C GLN A 3 -0.98 7.16 34.93
N VAL A 4 -1.73 6.07 34.71
CA VAL A 4 -2.37 5.77 33.42
C VAL A 4 -3.41 6.86 33.13
N LYS A 5 -3.14 7.72 32.17
CA LYS A 5 -4.05 8.83 31.85
C LYS A 5 -5.20 8.48 30.92
N HIS A 6 -5.00 7.48 30.02
CA HIS A 6 -5.97 7.21 28.95
C HIS A 6 -6.02 5.71 28.62
N LYS A 7 -7.25 5.16 28.61
CA LYS A 7 -7.51 3.78 28.24
C LYS A 7 -8.43 3.74 27.01
N TYR A 8 -8.05 2.95 25.99
CA TYR A 8 -8.79 2.74 24.75
C TYR A 8 -9.06 1.26 24.50
N ASP A 9 -10.05 0.93 23.67
CA ASP A 9 -10.17 -0.43 23.15
C ASP A 9 -8.99 -0.72 22.19
N VAL A 10 -8.69 0.25 21.32
CA VAL A 10 -7.63 0.09 20.30
C VAL A 10 -6.81 1.36 20.15
N ILE A 11 -5.49 1.22 20.16
CA ILE A 11 -4.57 2.27 19.71
C ILE A 11 -4.07 1.87 18.32
N ILE A 12 -4.12 2.81 17.36
CA ILE A 12 -3.64 2.64 16.00
C ILE A 12 -2.50 3.60 15.75
N VAL A 13 -1.34 3.10 15.38
CA VAL A 13 -0.16 3.91 15.05
C VAL A 13 0.00 3.99 13.54
N GLY A 14 -0.20 5.20 12.99
CA GLY A 14 -0.19 5.51 11.57
C GLY A 14 -1.58 5.81 11.02
N ALA A 15 -1.78 7.04 10.53
CA ALA A 15 -3.04 7.52 9.94
C ALA A 15 -3.02 7.48 8.39
N GLY A 16 -2.29 6.55 7.81
CA GLY A 16 -2.36 6.21 6.38
C GLY A 16 -3.60 5.36 6.06
N PRO A 17 -3.76 4.91 4.79
CA PRO A 17 -4.94 4.16 4.36
C PRO A 17 -5.26 2.93 5.22
N SER A 18 -4.25 2.21 5.74
CA SER A 18 -4.47 1.04 6.59
C SER A 18 -5.00 1.40 7.97
N GLY A 19 -4.43 2.44 8.60
CA GLY A 19 -4.88 2.90 9.92
C GLY A 19 -6.25 3.55 9.88
N CYS A 20 -6.50 4.42 8.90
CA CYS A 20 -7.82 5.03 8.68
C CYS A 20 -8.88 3.97 8.39
N SER A 21 -8.58 2.96 7.56
CA SER A 21 -9.50 1.86 7.26
C SER A 21 -9.85 1.06 8.51
N CYS A 22 -8.86 0.77 9.36
CA CYS A 22 -9.07 0.08 10.63
C CYS A 22 -9.92 0.91 11.60
N ALA A 23 -9.54 2.17 11.82
CA ALA A 23 -10.25 3.09 12.72
C ALA A 23 -11.71 3.32 12.28
N PHE A 24 -11.93 3.53 10.98
CA PHE A 24 -13.26 3.73 10.41
C PHE A 24 -14.17 2.52 10.65
N GLU A 25 -13.64 1.31 10.48
CA GLU A 25 -14.42 0.08 10.71
C GLU A 25 -14.72 -0.15 12.19
N LEU A 26 -13.75 0.07 13.09
CA LEU A 26 -13.93 -0.05 14.54
C LEU A 26 -15.00 0.91 15.08
N LYS A 27 -15.07 2.12 14.55
CA LYS A 27 -16.07 3.13 14.97
C LYS A 27 -17.50 2.78 14.60
N LYS A 28 -17.75 1.94 13.59
CA LYS A 28 -19.08 1.41 13.30
C LYS A 28 -19.64 0.57 14.44
N TYR A 29 -18.76 0.04 15.30
CA TYR A 29 -19.09 -0.80 16.44
C TYR A 29 -18.79 -0.12 17.78
N ASN A 30 -18.78 1.22 17.80
CA ASN A 30 -18.61 2.05 18.98
C ASN A 30 -17.33 1.77 19.81
N LYS A 31 -16.27 1.24 19.20
CA LYS A 31 -14.99 1.06 19.88
C LYS A 31 -14.34 2.42 20.17
N SER A 32 -13.72 2.55 21.34
CA SER A 32 -12.87 3.69 21.66
C SER A 32 -11.52 3.54 20.96
N VAL A 33 -11.17 4.49 20.09
CA VAL A 33 -10.00 4.41 19.21
C VAL A 33 -9.16 5.66 19.33
N LEU A 34 -7.86 5.48 19.64
CA LEU A 34 -6.84 6.51 19.50
C LEU A 34 -6.03 6.25 18.23
N LEU A 35 -6.09 7.18 17.30
CA LEU A 35 -5.25 7.20 16.09
C LEU A 35 -4.04 8.10 16.32
N VAL A 36 -2.85 7.58 16.11
CA VAL A 36 -1.58 8.30 16.35
C VAL A 36 -0.82 8.42 15.05
N ASP A 37 -0.33 9.60 14.70
CA ASP A 37 0.59 9.78 13.56
C ASP A 37 1.64 10.84 13.91
N LYS A 38 2.80 10.74 13.29
CA LYS A 38 3.87 11.73 13.44
C LYS A 38 3.66 13.01 12.63
N TYR A 39 2.77 12.96 11.64
CA TYR A 39 2.45 14.09 10.78
C TYR A 39 1.10 14.73 11.11
N THR A 40 0.96 15.98 10.74
CA THR A 40 -0.34 16.65 10.52
C THR A 40 -0.75 16.46 9.08
N PHE A 41 -2.04 16.43 8.81
CA PHE A 41 -2.59 16.32 7.46
C PHE A 41 -3.06 17.69 6.95
N PRO A 42 -2.93 17.99 5.61
CA PRO A 42 -2.35 17.13 4.59
C PRO A 42 -0.84 16.94 4.77
N ARG A 43 -0.33 15.76 4.36
CA ARG A 43 1.09 15.45 4.40
C ARG A 43 1.58 14.88 3.09
N HIS A 44 2.82 15.16 2.72
CA HIS A 44 3.43 14.51 1.57
C HIS A 44 3.67 13.01 1.84
N LYS A 45 3.22 12.17 0.91
CA LYS A 45 3.48 10.73 0.92
C LYS A 45 3.91 10.30 -0.47
N PRO A 46 5.20 9.96 -0.66
CA PRO A 46 5.68 9.44 -1.94
C PRO A 46 4.87 8.20 -2.36
N CYS A 47 4.24 8.28 -3.52
CA CYS A 47 3.46 7.20 -4.13
C CYS A 47 2.90 7.68 -5.48
N ALA A 48 2.98 6.84 -6.49
CA ALA A 48 2.39 7.14 -7.80
C ALA A 48 0.88 7.45 -7.76
N GLY A 49 0.19 7.07 -6.67
CA GLY A 49 -1.21 7.41 -6.44
C GLY A 49 -2.18 6.67 -7.36
N GLY A 50 -1.80 5.51 -7.88
CA GLY A 50 -2.71 4.60 -8.58
C GLY A 50 -3.55 3.80 -7.58
N ILE A 51 -4.86 3.90 -7.65
CA ILE A 51 -5.82 3.12 -6.86
C ILE A 51 -6.55 2.17 -7.81
N THR A 52 -6.35 0.89 -7.63
CA THR A 52 -6.99 -0.16 -8.44
C THR A 52 -8.50 -0.25 -8.16
N ILE A 53 -9.27 -0.78 -9.09
CA ILE A 53 -10.73 -0.96 -8.91
C ILE A 53 -11.01 -1.84 -7.68
N LYS A 54 -10.22 -2.90 -7.46
CA LYS A 54 -10.35 -3.72 -6.23
C LYS A 54 -10.14 -2.90 -4.95
N ALA A 55 -9.22 -1.93 -4.95
CA ALA A 55 -9.03 -1.05 -3.80
C ALA A 55 -10.20 -0.08 -3.61
N LEU A 56 -10.74 0.49 -4.69
CA LEU A 56 -11.94 1.33 -4.66
C LEU A 56 -13.14 0.60 -4.04
N ASN A 57 -13.36 -0.65 -4.44
CA ASN A 57 -14.48 -1.47 -3.93
C ASN A 57 -14.40 -1.74 -2.41
N HIS A 58 -13.22 -1.57 -1.82
CA HIS A 58 -13.02 -1.76 -0.38
C HIS A 58 -12.90 -0.44 0.41
N LEU A 59 -12.85 0.72 -0.25
CA LEU A 59 -12.85 2.00 0.43
C LEU A 59 -14.19 2.24 1.15
N PRO A 60 -14.18 2.68 2.42
CA PRO A 60 -15.40 3.00 3.15
C PRO A 60 -15.94 4.41 2.85
N ILE A 61 -15.33 5.13 1.92
CA ILE A 61 -15.61 6.51 1.52
C ILE A 61 -15.63 6.63 0.00
N ASP A 62 -16.43 7.55 -0.52
CA ASP A 62 -16.40 7.93 -1.93
C ASP A 62 -15.27 8.94 -2.18
N ILE A 63 -14.46 8.66 -3.21
CA ILE A 63 -13.34 9.49 -3.62
C ILE A 63 -13.45 10.00 -5.08
N CYS A 64 -14.62 9.92 -5.70
CA CYS A 64 -14.79 10.32 -7.10
C CYS A 64 -14.28 11.74 -7.38
N HIS A 65 -14.50 12.67 -6.45
CA HIS A 65 -14.05 14.06 -6.56
C HIS A 65 -12.52 14.26 -6.45
N LEU A 66 -11.78 13.24 -5.99
CA LEU A 66 -10.31 13.26 -5.90
C LEU A 66 -9.62 12.61 -7.10
N VAL A 67 -10.38 12.00 -8.01
CA VAL A 67 -9.85 11.31 -9.19
C VAL A 67 -9.33 12.34 -10.19
N LYS A 68 -8.03 12.28 -10.49
CA LYS A 68 -7.36 13.15 -11.45
C LYS A 68 -7.28 12.55 -12.84
N HIS A 69 -7.30 11.22 -12.93
CA HIS A 69 -7.27 10.49 -14.21
C HIS A 69 -7.76 9.06 -14.01
N THR A 70 -8.46 8.52 -15.02
CA THR A 70 -8.84 7.11 -15.07
C THR A 70 -8.04 6.40 -16.16
N ALA A 71 -7.30 5.36 -15.79
CA ALA A 71 -6.44 4.61 -16.69
C ALA A 71 -7.25 3.64 -17.58
N LYS A 72 -7.93 4.19 -18.59
CA LYS A 72 -8.65 3.44 -19.63
C LYS A 72 -7.71 2.83 -20.67
N LYS A 73 -6.57 3.48 -20.91
CA LYS A 73 -5.50 3.02 -21.81
C LYS A 73 -4.21 2.85 -21.03
N MET A 74 -3.57 1.70 -21.17
CA MET A 74 -2.28 1.41 -20.57
C MET A 74 -1.29 0.91 -21.60
N ILE A 75 -0.04 1.32 -21.47
CA ILE A 75 1.06 0.87 -22.31
C ILE A 75 2.01 0.06 -21.45
N PHE A 76 2.31 -1.14 -21.88
CA PHE A 76 3.32 -2.01 -21.27
C PHE A 76 4.51 -2.13 -22.20
N SER A 77 5.64 -1.56 -21.81
CA SER A 77 6.88 -1.54 -22.58
C SER A 77 7.89 -2.53 -21.99
N PHE A 78 8.51 -3.35 -22.85
CA PHE A 78 9.50 -4.34 -22.46
C PHE A 78 10.85 -3.98 -23.12
N ASN A 79 11.87 -3.77 -22.28
CA ASN A 79 13.21 -3.34 -22.71
C ASN A 79 13.18 -2.12 -23.66
N GLN A 80 12.26 -1.19 -23.45
CA GLN A 80 12.03 0.04 -24.21
C GLN A 80 11.68 -0.14 -25.72
N LYS A 81 11.72 -1.37 -26.25
CA LYS A 81 11.56 -1.65 -27.68
C LYS A 81 10.21 -2.26 -28.06
N LYS A 82 9.68 -3.14 -27.21
CA LYS A 82 8.42 -3.86 -27.48
C LYS A 82 7.30 -3.30 -26.63
N LYS A 83 6.23 -2.82 -27.26
CA LYS A 83 5.08 -2.20 -26.56
C LYS A 83 3.82 -3.02 -26.79
N ILE A 84 2.98 -3.10 -25.77
CA ILE A 84 1.62 -3.63 -25.81
C ILE A 84 0.71 -2.52 -25.31
N LYS A 85 -0.29 -2.17 -26.10
CA LYS A 85 -1.33 -1.23 -25.73
C LYS A 85 -2.58 -2.01 -25.36
N LEU A 86 -3.10 -1.77 -24.20
CA LEU A 86 -4.33 -2.37 -23.68
C LEU A 86 -5.30 -1.26 -23.31
N SER A 87 -6.59 -1.51 -23.53
CA SER A 87 -7.65 -0.56 -23.17
C SER A 87 -8.86 -1.28 -22.60
N HIS A 88 -9.58 -0.59 -21.73
CA HIS A 88 -10.86 -1.02 -21.19
C HIS A 88 -11.74 0.21 -20.97
N GLU A 89 -13.04 0.12 -21.24
CA GLU A 89 -13.96 1.26 -21.21
C GLU A 89 -14.06 1.92 -19.84
N THR A 90 -14.16 1.14 -18.77
CA THR A 90 -14.25 1.64 -17.41
C THR A 90 -12.89 2.00 -16.78
N GLY A 91 -11.78 1.53 -17.38
CA GLY A 91 -10.43 1.64 -16.82
C GLY A 91 -10.14 0.59 -15.75
N SER A 92 -8.87 0.44 -15.38
CA SER A 92 -8.39 -0.58 -14.44
C SER A 92 -7.84 0.01 -13.13
N CYS A 93 -7.58 1.31 -13.11
CA CYS A 93 -7.25 2.06 -11.90
C CYS A 93 -7.55 3.55 -12.10
N VAL A 94 -7.67 4.27 -11.00
CA VAL A 94 -7.78 5.72 -10.97
C VAL A 94 -6.53 6.33 -10.35
N MET A 95 -6.20 7.55 -10.76
CA MET A 95 -5.05 8.30 -10.26
C MET A 95 -5.52 9.39 -9.33
N VAL A 96 -4.94 9.43 -8.13
CA VAL A 96 -5.18 10.47 -7.13
C VAL A 96 -3.86 11.13 -6.72
N ILE A 97 -3.93 12.31 -6.11
CA ILE A 97 -2.81 12.93 -5.39
C ILE A 97 -2.89 12.44 -3.94
N ARG A 98 -1.82 11.78 -3.45
CA ARG A 98 -1.81 11.13 -2.14
C ARG A 98 -2.02 12.09 -0.98
N ASP A 99 -1.53 13.31 -1.10
CA ASP A 99 -1.69 14.34 -0.06
C ASP A 99 -3.18 14.69 0.11
N GLU A 100 -3.93 14.81 -1.00
CA GLU A 100 -5.37 15.06 -1.01
C GLU A 100 -6.16 13.82 -0.54
N PHE A 101 -5.85 12.64 -1.08
CA PHE A 101 -6.52 11.39 -0.74
C PHE A 101 -6.35 11.01 0.72
N ASP A 102 -5.11 11.03 1.21
CA ASP A 102 -4.82 10.66 2.60
C ASP A 102 -5.46 11.65 3.58
N ASN A 103 -5.43 12.97 3.27
CA ASN A 103 -6.08 14.00 4.07
C ASN A 103 -7.61 13.85 4.11
N TYR A 104 -8.22 13.57 2.97
CA TYR A 104 -9.66 13.35 2.91
C TYR A 104 -10.08 12.12 3.73
N PHE A 105 -9.39 10.98 3.53
CA PHE A 105 -9.69 9.77 4.27
C PHE A 105 -9.48 9.94 5.78
N PHE A 106 -8.42 10.63 6.18
CA PHE A 106 -8.15 10.98 7.57
C PHE A 106 -9.28 11.82 8.17
N ASN A 107 -9.71 12.89 7.51
CA ASN A 107 -10.79 13.75 7.99
C ASN A 107 -12.12 13.01 8.10
N GLU A 108 -12.47 12.19 7.10
CA GLU A 108 -13.67 11.34 7.17
C GLU A 108 -13.60 10.33 8.33
N THR A 109 -12.40 9.84 8.66
CA THR A 109 -12.18 8.97 9.82
C THR A 109 -12.40 9.73 11.13
N LEU A 110 -11.89 10.95 11.26
CA LEU A 110 -12.11 11.79 12.47
C LEU A 110 -13.59 12.14 12.67
N LYS A 111 -14.35 12.38 11.59
CA LYS A 111 -15.80 12.63 11.67
C LYS A 111 -16.58 11.46 12.28
N LYS A 112 -16.00 10.24 12.31
CA LYS A 112 -16.59 9.09 13.02
C LYS A 112 -16.35 9.11 14.53
N GLY A 113 -15.68 10.12 15.07
CA GLY A 113 -15.37 10.25 16.50
C GLY A 113 -14.14 9.44 16.92
N VAL A 114 -13.15 9.34 16.06
CA VAL A 114 -11.83 8.81 16.39
C VAL A 114 -11.01 9.90 17.07
N ASP A 115 -10.40 9.60 18.22
CA ASP A 115 -9.45 10.50 18.86
C ASP A 115 -8.14 10.50 18.08
N PHE A 116 -7.58 11.68 17.83
CA PHE A 116 -6.31 11.83 17.13
C PHE A 116 -5.24 12.46 18.01
N LYS A 117 -4.05 11.87 17.99
CA LYS A 117 -2.86 12.44 18.61
C LYS A 117 -1.71 12.50 17.61
N LYS A 118 -1.23 13.71 17.34
CA LYS A 118 0.09 13.88 16.70
C LYS A 118 1.16 13.50 17.73
N SER A 119 2.09 12.63 17.33
CA SER A 119 3.18 12.16 18.18
C SER A 119 4.52 12.35 17.51
N LYS A 120 5.53 12.76 18.25
CA LYS A 120 6.91 12.82 17.78
C LYS A 120 7.63 11.49 17.98
N GLU A 121 7.30 10.76 19.07
CA GLU A 121 8.00 9.57 19.48
C GLU A 121 7.09 8.52 20.12
N ILE A 122 7.35 7.27 19.77
CA ILE A 122 6.88 6.09 20.50
C ILE A 122 8.11 5.38 21.03
N SER A 123 8.32 5.44 22.34
CA SER A 123 9.57 4.99 22.98
C SER A 123 9.52 3.54 23.46
N SER A 124 8.34 3.05 23.89
CA SER A 124 8.18 1.68 24.35
C SER A 124 6.77 1.14 24.16
N ILE A 125 6.69 -0.18 23.98
CA ILE A 125 5.44 -0.94 23.90
C ILE A 125 5.62 -2.19 24.73
N HIS A 126 4.72 -2.41 25.69
CA HIS A 126 4.72 -3.58 26.58
C HIS A 126 3.36 -4.26 26.53
N TYR A 127 3.36 -5.58 26.52
CA TYR A 127 2.17 -6.42 26.65
C TYR A 127 2.23 -7.18 27.95
N GLN A 128 1.23 -7.01 28.80
CA GLN A 128 1.09 -7.70 30.06
C GLN A 128 -0.39 -7.83 30.43
N ASP A 129 -0.80 -8.99 30.91
CA ASP A 129 -2.15 -9.27 31.39
C ASP A 129 -3.25 -8.83 30.40
N SER A 130 -3.09 -9.21 29.13
CA SER A 130 -3.97 -8.86 28.01
C SER A 130 -4.10 -7.35 27.73
N THR A 131 -3.23 -6.54 28.31
CA THR A 131 -3.21 -5.08 28.15
C THR A 131 -1.92 -4.64 27.46
N ILE A 132 -2.06 -3.75 26.48
CA ILE A 132 -0.95 -3.05 25.86
C ILE A 132 -0.72 -1.73 26.59
N SER A 133 0.51 -1.51 27.00
CA SER A 133 0.98 -0.21 27.50
C SER A 133 1.96 0.38 26.51
N ILE A 134 1.67 1.57 26.00
CA ILE A 134 2.48 2.28 25.01
C ILE A 134 2.86 3.67 25.51
N ASN A 135 4.13 4.02 25.42
CA ASN A 135 4.61 5.35 25.75
C ASN A 135 4.64 6.23 24.49
N ILE A 136 3.86 7.30 24.51
CA ILE A 136 3.71 8.25 23.40
C ILE A 136 4.10 9.64 23.90
N ASP A 137 5.22 10.18 23.44
CA ASP A 137 5.78 11.49 23.88
C ASP A 137 5.92 11.60 25.41
N GLY A 138 6.40 10.54 26.07
CA GLY A 138 6.58 10.48 27.53
C GLY A 138 5.32 10.20 28.34
N VAL A 139 4.15 10.09 27.71
CA VAL A 139 2.86 9.79 28.35
C VAL A 139 2.48 8.33 28.12
N LEU A 140 2.07 7.64 29.21
CA LEU A 140 1.64 6.24 29.14
C LEU A 140 0.16 6.15 28.77
N TYR A 141 -0.13 5.41 27.68
CA TYR A 141 -1.47 5.04 27.22
C TYR A 141 -1.66 3.54 27.34
N GLN A 142 -2.90 3.11 27.55
CA GLN A 142 -3.26 1.68 27.58
C GLN A 142 -4.35 1.35 26.58
N ALA A 143 -4.29 0.14 26.03
CA ALA A 143 -5.34 -0.39 25.16
C ALA A 143 -5.42 -1.92 25.25
N SER A 144 -6.57 -2.48 24.88
CA SER A 144 -6.73 -3.93 24.71
C SER A 144 -5.97 -4.44 23.48
N TYR A 145 -5.91 -3.63 22.41
CA TYR A 145 -5.24 -3.98 21.16
C TYR A 145 -4.41 -2.82 20.62
N LEU A 146 -3.30 -3.16 19.95
CA LEU A 146 -2.45 -2.22 19.22
C LEU A 146 -2.41 -2.60 17.74
N VAL A 147 -2.67 -1.63 16.87
CA VAL A 147 -2.54 -1.82 15.43
C VAL A 147 -1.38 -0.98 14.91
N GLY A 148 -0.35 -1.63 14.39
CA GLY A 148 0.78 -0.97 13.73
C GLY A 148 0.48 -0.73 12.25
N ALA A 149 0.20 0.53 11.87
CA ALA A 149 -0.14 1.01 10.53
C ALA A 149 0.85 2.05 10.01
N ASP A 150 2.04 2.12 10.59
CA ASP A 150 3.05 3.18 10.45
C ASP A 150 4.03 2.96 9.29
N GLY A 151 3.63 2.13 8.32
CA GLY A 151 4.28 1.99 7.02
C GLY A 151 5.57 1.16 7.04
N ALA A 152 6.32 1.17 5.93
CA ALA A 152 7.46 0.29 5.71
C ALA A 152 8.58 0.44 6.77
N ASN A 153 8.74 1.62 7.34
CA ASN A 153 9.72 1.90 8.41
C ASN A 153 9.16 1.74 9.84
N SER A 154 8.10 0.96 10.00
CA SER A 154 7.30 0.80 11.22
C SER A 154 8.13 0.73 12.51
N THR A 155 7.82 1.64 13.43
CA THR A 155 8.32 1.64 14.81
C THR A 155 7.64 0.54 15.62
N VAL A 156 6.32 0.35 15.43
CA VAL A 156 5.59 -0.72 16.11
C VAL A 156 6.22 -2.08 15.79
N ARG A 157 6.44 -2.39 14.50
CA ARG A 157 7.12 -3.64 14.10
C ARG A 157 8.49 -3.80 14.74
N LYS A 158 9.31 -2.75 14.78
CA LYS A 158 10.67 -2.81 15.36
C LYS A 158 10.66 -3.08 16.85
N LEU A 159 9.68 -2.55 17.58
CA LEU A 159 9.57 -2.69 19.03
C LEU A 159 8.88 -3.98 19.48
N THR A 160 8.07 -4.61 18.61
CA THR A 160 7.17 -5.70 19.05
C THR A 160 7.29 -6.99 18.24
N SER A 161 8.05 -7.01 17.17
CA SER A 161 8.10 -8.15 16.26
C SER A 161 9.52 -8.51 15.83
N ASN A 162 9.74 -9.80 15.60
CA ASN A 162 10.97 -10.32 14.99
C ASN A 162 10.98 -10.16 13.45
N LEU A 163 9.91 -9.61 12.86
CA LEU A 163 9.81 -9.38 11.43
C LEU A 163 10.80 -8.29 10.99
N LYS A 164 11.84 -8.68 10.29
CA LYS A 164 12.86 -7.78 9.74
C LYS A 164 12.78 -7.74 8.22
N PHE A 165 12.72 -6.55 7.65
CA PHE A 165 12.86 -6.39 6.21
C PHE A 165 14.34 -6.41 5.85
N ARG A 166 14.79 -7.51 5.22
CA ARG A 166 16.19 -7.73 4.86
C ARG A 166 16.58 -7.08 3.54
N ASN A 167 15.61 -6.99 2.63
CA ASN A 167 15.79 -6.49 1.27
C ASN A 167 14.69 -5.50 0.94
N PRO A 168 14.71 -4.30 1.53
CA PRO A 168 13.65 -3.33 1.28
C PRO A 168 13.62 -2.95 -0.19
N VAL A 169 12.44 -2.96 -0.76
CA VAL A 169 12.16 -2.42 -2.09
C VAL A 169 12.10 -0.90 -1.98
N PHE A 170 12.75 -0.21 -2.90
CA PHE A 170 12.74 1.25 -2.98
C PHE A 170 12.17 1.72 -4.31
N ALA A 171 11.43 2.80 -4.24
CA ALA A 171 10.96 3.54 -5.40
C ALA A 171 11.48 4.97 -5.35
N TYR A 172 11.90 5.48 -6.51
CA TYR A 172 12.16 6.90 -6.76
C TYR A 172 11.01 7.46 -7.55
N GLU A 173 10.54 8.64 -7.20
CA GLU A 173 9.52 9.33 -7.97
C GLU A 173 9.76 10.83 -8.02
N GLY A 174 9.10 11.48 -8.97
CA GLY A 174 9.06 12.92 -9.10
C GLY A 174 7.91 13.35 -9.99
N ILE A 175 7.81 14.64 -10.21
CA ILE A 175 6.73 15.28 -10.96
C ILE A 175 7.32 15.94 -12.20
N VAL A 176 6.72 15.67 -13.37
CA VAL A 176 6.97 16.36 -14.64
C VAL A 176 5.71 17.12 -15.01
N LYS A 177 5.84 18.43 -15.30
CA LYS A 177 4.71 19.27 -15.72
C LYS A 177 4.13 18.73 -17.04
N LYS A 178 2.82 18.72 -17.15
CA LYS A 178 2.12 18.38 -18.36
C LYS A 178 2.04 19.63 -19.26
N ASP A 179 2.26 19.45 -20.55
CA ASP A 179 2.01 20.49 -21.56
C ASP A 179 0.61 20.28 -22.17
N ASP A 180 0.01 21.33 -22.69
CA ASP A 180 -1.39 21.33 -23.17
C ASP A 180 -1.65 20.31 -24.27
N ASN A 181 -0.63 20.00 -25.09
CA ASN A 181 -0.71 19.05 -26.20
C ASN A 181 -0.28 17.63 -25.85
N ASP A 182 -0.04 17.33 -24.54
CA ASP A 182 0.40 16.02 -24.13
C ASP A 182 -0.75 15.00 -24.11
N ASP A 183 -0.59 13.90 -24.85
CA ASP A 183 -1.43 12.70 -24.80
C ASP A 183 -0.62 11.48 -24.34
N ILE A 184 0.07 11.60 -23.20
CA ILE A 184 0.84 10.48 -22.63
C ILE A 184 -0.07 9.66 -21.74
N SER A 185 -0.34 8.43 -22.17
CA SER A 185 -1.14 7.46 -21.43
C SER A 185 -0.37 6.88 -20.22
N THR A 186 -1.08 6.22 -19.33
CA THR A 186 -0.46 5.42 -18.26
C THR A 186 0.48 4.38 -18.87
N GLU A 187 1.76 4.45 -18.52
CA GLU A 187 2.79 3.54 -19.05
C GLU A 187 3.58 2.86 -17.93
N PHE A 188 3.85 1.56 -18.15
CA PHE A 188 4.76 0.74 -17.36
C PHE A 188 5.90 0.26 -18.25
N ILE A 189 7.15 0.56 -17.89
CA ILE A 189 8.34 0.21 -18.65
C ILE A 189 9.18 -0.78 -17.85
N PHE A 190 9.05 -2.07 -18.18
CA PHE A 190 9.71 -3.15 -17.47
C PHE A 190 11.16 -3.33 -17.88
N ASN A 191 12.01 -3.58 -16.90
CA ASN A 191 13.41 -3.98 -17.05
C ASN A 191 13.76 -5.07 -16.03
N LYS A 192 15.02 -5.55 -16.03
CA LYS A 192 15.46 -6.64 -15.13
C LYS A 192 15.49 -6.27 -13.64
N ALA A 193 15.55 -5.00 -13.30
CA ALA A 193 15.63 -4.54 -11.91
C ALA A 193 14.25 -4.20 -11.33
N GLY A 194 13.26 -3.99 -12.18
CA GLY A 194 11.93 -3.52 -11.81
C GLY A 194 11.24 -2.82 -12.97
N TYR A 195 10.59 -1.69 -12.72
CA TYR A 195 9.94 -0.93 -13.79
C TYR A 195 9.99 0.58 -13.52
N ALA A 196 9.85 1.34 -14.60
CA ALA A 196 9.54 2.77 -14.54
C ALA A 196 8.06 2.98 -14.87
N TRP A 197 7.48 4.06 -14.39
CA TRP A 197 6.08 4.41 -14.65
C TRP A 197 5.90 5.86 -15.07
N ILE A 198 4.81 6.10 -15.81
CA ILE A 198 4.25 7.42 -16.11
C ILE A 198 2.77 7.36 -15.76
N PHE A 199 2.35 8.11 -14.73
CA PHE A 199 0.96 8.17 -14.27
C PHE A 199 0.42 9.59 -14.43
N PRO A 200 -0.46 9.81 -15.42
CA PRO A 200 -1.07 11.10 -15.66
C PRO A 200 -1.90 11.58 -14.45
N LYS A 201 -1.84 12.87 -14.20
CA LYS A 201 -2.75 13.63 -13.32
C LYS A 201 -3.37 14.77 -14.14
N ASP A 202 -4.02 15.72 -13.49
CA ASP A 202 -4.61 16.87 -14.19
C ASP A 202 -3.56 17.69 -14.95
N ASN A 203 -2.57 18.23 -14.22
CA ASN A 203 -1.58 19.21 -14.71
C ASN A 203 -0.13 18.69 -14.71
N HIS A 204 0.06 17.41 -14.35
CA HIS A 204 1.40 16.82 -14.28
C HIS A 204 1.36 15.30 -14.48
N TYR A 205 2.54 14.73 -14.68
CA TYR A 205 2.80 13.29 -14.61
C TYR A 205 3.54 12.98 -13.31
N ASN A 206 3.06 12.01 -12.53
CA ASN A 206 3.91 11.35 -11.58
C ASN A 206 4.75 10.32 -12.35
N VAL A 207 6.07 10.47 -12.28
CA VAL A 207 7.03 9.59 -12.95
C VAL A 207 7.95 8.96 -11.93
N GLY A 208 8.33 7.72 -12.16
CA GLY A 208 9.24 7.08 -11.23
C GLY A 208 9.78 5.75 -11.67
N LEU A 209 10.60 5.17 -10.81
CA LEU A 209 11.12 3.80 -10.97
C LEU A 209 11.14 3.05 -9.63
N GLY A 210 10.78 1.76 -9.70
CA GLY A 210 10.80 0.85 -8.57
C GLY A 210 11.81 -0.28 -8.76
N ASN A 211 12.63 -0.52 -7.73
CA ASN A 211 13.50 -1.68 -7.63
C ASN A 211 12.73 -2.82 -6.96
N LEU A 212 12.00 -3.65 -7.73
CA LEU A 212 11.14 -4.70 -7.19
C LEU A 212 11.82 -6.06 -7.04
N ILE A 213 12.98 -6.25 -7.67
CA ILE A 213 13.78 -7.45 -7.51
C ILE A 213 15.13 -7.12 -6.89
N VAL A 214 15.36 -7.67 -5.71
CA VAL A 214 16.66 -7.58 -5.06
C VAL A 214 17.47 -8.84 -5.44
N ASN A 215 18.23 -8.70 -6.50
CA ASN A 215 19.23 -9.69 -6.91
C ASN A 215 20.60 -9.03 -6.92
N LYS A 216 21.56 -9.55 -6.17
CA LYS A 216 22.94 -9.02 -6.07
C LYS A 216 23.65 -8.91 -7.42
N LYS A 217 23.24 -9.70 -8.43
CA LYS A 217 23.79 -9.69 -9.79
C LYS A 217 23.15 -8.64 -10.70
N ILE A 218 22.05 -7.99 -10.29
CA ILE A 218 21.36 -6.97 -11.08
C ILE A 218 21.67 -5.61 -10.49
N LYS A 219 22.17 -4.69 -11.33
CA LYS A 219 22.39 -3.31 -10.92
C LYS A 219 21.06 -2.68 -10.50
N LYS A 220 21.02 -2.12 -9.30
CA LYS A 220 19.86 -1.40 -8.79
C LYS A 220 19.66 -0.12 -9.60
N LEU A 221 18.40 0.24 -9.85
CA LEU A 221 18.02 1.53 -10.41
C LEU A 221 18.35 2.64 -9.39
N THR A 222 18.84 3.74 -9.88
CA THR A 222 19.32 4.89 -9.11
C THR A 222 18.52 6.14 -9.43
N LYS A 223 18.75 7.21 -8.68
CA LYS A 223 18.21 8.54 -9.00
C LYS A 223 18.65 9.00 -10.40
N GLN A 224 19.90 8.68 -10.83
CA GLN A 224 20.39 9.03 -12.16
C GLN A 224 19.62 8.31 -13.27
N ASP A 225 19.23 7.05 -13.04
CA ASP A 225 18.38 6.31 -13.99
C ASP A 225 17.01 6.97 -14.14
N LEU A 226 16.47 7.61 -13.08
CA LEU A 226 15.23 8.38 -13.15
C LEU A 226 15.41 9.63 -14.04
N PHE A 227 16.49 10.37 -13.90
CA PHE A 227 16.79 11.52 -14.78
C PHE A 227 16.89 11.09 -16.24
N SER A 228 17.69 10.07 -16.53
CA SER A 228 17.83 9.53 -17.89
C SER A 228 16.50 9.03 -18.47
N PHE A 229 15.66 8.44 -17.63
CA PHE A 229 14.31 8.02 -18.04
C PHE A 229 13.44 9.23 -18.41
N VAL A 230 13.41 10.26 -17.56
CA VAL A 230 12.60 11.47 -17.83
C VAL A 230 13.09 12.18 -19.09
N GLU A 231 14.40 12.35 -19.25
CA GLU A 231 15.00 12.95 -20.46
C GLU A 231 14.58 12.18 -21.72
N SER A 232 14.63 10.85 -21.69
CA SER A 232 14.26 10.01 -22.84
C SER A 232 12.78 10.07 -23.22
N LYS A 233 11.89 10.44 -22.29
CA LYS A 233 10.44 10.46 -22.48
C LYS A 233 9.85 11.84 -22.65
N PHE A 234 10.44 12.83 -22.00
CA PHE A 234 9.91 14.19 -21.89
C PHE A 234 10.86 15.24 -22.46
N SER A 235 11.94 14.80 -23.13
CA SER A 235 12.99 15.68 -23.65
C SER A 235 13.62 16.50 -22.52
N SER A 236 13.75 17.80 -22.65
CA SER A 236 14.41 18.68 -21.67
C SER A 236 13.50 19.10 -20.49
N ARG A 237 12.34 18.47 -20.27
CA ARG A 237 11.46 18.86 -19.17
C ARG A 237 12.07 18.55 -17.81
N GLU A 238 11.92 19.51 -16.92
CA GLU A 238 12.44 19.40 -15.55
C GLU A 238 11.59 18.40 -14.73
N ILE A 239 12.26 17.53 -13.96
CA ILE A 239 11.63 16.73 -12.92
C ILE A 239 11.77 17.42 -11.56
N LYS A 240 10.64 17.61 -10.88
CA LYS A 240 10.55 18.28 -9.56
C LYS A 240 10.19 17.29 -8.46
N ASN A 241 10.42 17.71 -7.21
CA ASN A 241 10.00 16.99 -5.99
C ASN A 241 10.46 15.53 -5.94
N ILE A 242 11.73 15.29 -6.33
CA ILE A 242 12.27 13.93 -6.36
C ILE A 242 12.39 13.39 -4.94
N THR A 243 11.75 12.26 -4.70
CA THR A 243 11.79 11.53 -3.43
C THR A 243 12.11 10.05 -3.63
N ALA A 244 12.61 9.41 -2.56
CA ALA A 244 12.81 7.97 -2.51
C ALA A 244 12.09 7.40 -1.29
N PHE A 245 11.40 6.27 -1.47
CA PHE A 245 10.63 5.69 -0.40
C PHE A 245 10.69 4.15 -0.39
N PRO A 246 10.82 3.53 0.79
CA PRO A 246 10.75 2.08 0.91
C PRO A 246 9.29 1.59 0.81
N ILE A 247 9.13 0.41 0.18
CA ILE A 247 7.86 -0.31 0.06
C ILE A 247 7.95 -1.58 0.89
N GLY A 248 6.96 -1.84 1.73
CA GLY A 248 6.92 -3.00 2.61
C GLY A 248 6.39 -4.25 1.89
N THR A 249 7.29 -5.10 1.39
CA THR A 249 6.94 -6.30 0.57
C THR A 249 7.36 -7.64 1.17
N GLU A 250 7.90 -7.65 2.39
CA GLU A 250 8.51 -8.87 2.99
C GLU A 250 7.64 -9.52 4.07
N GLY A 251 6.33 -9.29 4.07
CA GLY A 251 5.41 -9.77 5.11
C GLY A 251 4.88 -11.20 4.92
N ILE A 252 5.35 -11.94 3.90
CA ILE A 252 4.93 -13.32 3.69
C ILE A 252 5.33 -14.18 4.90
N GLY A 253 4.31 -14.75 5.60
CA GLY A 253 4.53 -15.54 6.80
C GLY A 253 4.53 -14.75 8.11
N TYR A 254 4.26 -13.43 8.06
CA TYR A 254 4.01 -12.66 9.28
C TYR A 254 2.75 -13.20 10.00
N GLN A 255 2.82 -13.27 11.32
CA GLN A 255 1.71 -13.57 12.23
C GLN A 255 1.63 -12.52 13.32
N SER A 256 0.42 -12.16 13.71
CA SER A 256 0.16 -11.27 14.85
C SER A 256 0.32 -12.03 16.17
N ILE A 257 0.79 -11.35 17.19
CA ILE A 257 1.02 -11.90 18.54
C ILE A 257 0.70 -10.84 19.61
N ASN A 258 0.40 -11.28 20.80
CA ASN A 258 0.31 -10.40 21.99
C ASN A 258 -0.62 -9.20 21.80
N ASN A 259 -1.80 -9.41 21.21
CA ASN A 259 -2.79 -8.37 20.90
C ASN A 259 -2.25 -7.22 20.00
N ILE A 260 -1.15 -7.49 19.26
CA ILE A 260 -0.51 -6.53 18.36
C ILE A 260 -0.69 -7.02 16.92
N LEU A 261 -1.37 -6.21 16.10
CA LEU A 261 -1.66 -6.49 14.70
C LEU A 261 -0.91 -5.49 13.82
N LEU A 262 -0.02 -5.96 12.95
CA LEU A 262 0.57 -5.10 11.92
C LEU A 262 -0.28 -5.15 10.64
N VAL A 263 -0.48 -4.01 9.98
CA VAL A 263 -1.29 -3.86 8.77
C VAL A 263 -0.53 -3.11 7.66
N GLY A 264 -0.92 -3.29 6.42
CA GLY A 264 -0.30 -2.62 5.27
C GLY A 264 1.20 -2.83 5.18
N ASP A 265 1.93 -1.78 4.83
CA ASP A 265 3.39 -1.82 4.69
C ASP A 265 4.12 -2.10 6.02
N ALA A 266 3.50 -1.81 7.17
CA ALA A 266 4.08 -2.15 8.46
C ALA A 266 4.19 -3.67 8.65
N ALA A 267 3.25 -4.43 8.11
CA ALA A 267 3.29 -5.89 8.02
C ALA A 267 3.98 -6.42 6.75
N GLY A 268 4.45 -5.54 5.85
CA GLY A 268 5.09 -5.96 4.60
C GLY A 268 4.15 -6.53 3.55
N LEU A 269 2.92 -6.04 3.47
CA LEU A 269 1.85 -6.61 2.65
C LEU A 269 1.71 -5.98 1.26
N ALA A 270 2.57 -5.04 0.85
CA ALA A 270 2.60 -4.59 -0.54
C ALA A 270 3.03 -5.73 -1.46
N GLU A 271 2.38 -5.86 -2.63
CA GLU A 271 2.70 -6.92 -3.57
C GLU A 271 3.97 -6.56 -4.38
N SER A 272 4.71 -7.57 -4.84
CA SER A 272 6.03 -7.41 -5.44
C SER A 272 6.05 -7.41 -6.98
N LEU A 273 4.88 -7.46 -7.64
CA LEU A 273 4.79 -7.44 -9.10
C LEU A 273 4.82 -6.00 -9.64
N LEU A 274 3.95 -5.14 -9.11
CA LEU A 274 3.83 -3.72 -9.45
C LEU A 274 4.04 -2.79 -8.26
N GLY A 275 4.31 -3.33 -7.06
CA GLY A 275 4.48 -2.55 -5.83
C GLY A 275 3.16 -1.98 -5.31
N GLU A 276 2.02 -2.57 -5.67
CA GLU A 276 0.73 -2.14 -5.16
C GLU A 276 0.60 -2.42 -3.67
N GLY A 277 0.38 -1.36 -2.87
CA GLY A 277 0.21 -1.47 -1.43
C GLY A 277 -1.13 -0.98 -0.92
N ILE A 278 -1.83 -0.07 -1.65
CA ILE A 278 -3.03 0.60 -1.15
C ILE A 278 -4.18 -0.40 -0.91
N TYR A 279 -4.42 -1.33 -1.84
CA TYR A 279 -5.44 -2.37 -1.67
C TYR A 279 -5.20 -3.19 -0.39
N ASN A 280 -4.00 -3.77 -0.26
CA ASN A 280 -3.66 -4.60 0.89
C ASN A 280 -3.62 -3.80 2.20
N ALA A 281 -3.29 -2.50 2.14
CA ALA A 281 -3.36 -1.61 3.29
C ALA A 281 -4.80 -1.42 3.78
N ILE A 282 -5.74 -1.11 2.88
CA ILE A 282 -7.16 -0.97 3.20
C ILE A 282 -7.71 -2.29 3.71
N LEU A 283 -7.45 -3.38 3.00
CA LEU A 283 -7.97 -4.70 3.30
C LEU A 283 -7.49 -5.20 4.67
N SER A 284 -6.19 -5.15 4.94
CA SER A 284 -5.62 -5.60 6.22
C SER A 284 -6.10 -4.76 7.40
N GLY A 285 -6.28 -3.43 7.21
CA GLY A 285 -6.88 -2.55 8.22
C GLY A 285 -8.32 -2.97 8.56
N LYS A 286 -9.16 -3.23 7.55
CA LYS A 286 -10.53 -3.72 7.75
C LYS A 286 -10.57 -5.08 8.46
N TYR A 287 -9.70 -6.02 8.07
CA TYR A 287 -9.67 -7.34 8.69
C TYR A 287 -9.14 -7.31 10.12
N ALA A 288 -8.16 -6.47 10.42
CA ALA A 288 -7.72 -6.24 11.80
C ALA A 288 -8.90 -5.74 12.67
N ALA A 289 -9.66 -4.76 12.17
CA ALA A 289 -10.86 -4.28 12.85
C ALA A 289 -11.93 -5.36 13.00
N LYS A 290 -12.26 -6.10 11.92
CA LYS A 290 -13.25 -7.20 11.97
C LYS A 290 -12.86 -8.27 12.98
N SER A 291 -11.58 -8.67 13.02
CA SER A 291 -11.08 -9.66 13.98
C SER A 291 -11.26 -9.19 15.43
N ILE A 292 -10.92 -7.92 15.71
CA ILE A 292 -11.11 -7.31 17.04
C ILE A 292 -12.60 -7.26 17.42
N ILE A 293 -13.48 -6.92 16.47
CA ILE A 293 -14.92 -6.85 16.70
C ILE A 293 -15.50 -8.26 16.98
N ASN A 294 -15.16 -9.23 16.14
CA ASN A 294 -15.69 -10.59 16.21
C ASN A 294 -15.16 -11.39 17.40
N GLY A 295 -13.93 -11.12 17.82
CA GLY A 295 -13.31 -11.76 18.98
C GLY A 295 -13.81 -11.23 20.31
N GLN A 296 -14.42 -10.03 20.33
CA GLN A 296 -14.92 -9.37 21.56
C GLN A 296 -13.85 -9.33 22.67
N ALA A 297 -14.04 -10.08 23.76
CA ALA A 297 -13.09 -10.18 24.87
C ALA A 297 -12.06 -11.32 24.71
N ASP A 298 -12.24 -12.20 23.72
CA ASP A 298 -11.34 -13.34 23.47
C ASP A 298 -10.19 -12.92 22.54
N SER A 299 -9.08 -12.59 23.14
CA SER A 299 -7.87 -12.18 22.40
C SER A 299 -7.26 -13.30 21.55
N HIS A 300 -7.41 -14.58 21.95
CA HIS A 300 -6.94 -15.72 21.16
C HIS A 300 -7.73 -15.79 19.84
N LYS A 301 -9.04 -15.66 19.92
CA LYS A 301 -9.90 -15.64 18.73
C LYS A 301 -9.55 -14.47 17.80
N VAL A 302 -9.28 -13.27 18.33
CA VAL A 302 -8.85 -12.13 17.53
C VAL A 302 -7.56 -12.44 16.75
N MET A 303 -6.56 -13.00 17.44
CA MET A 303 -5.28 -13.34 16.81
C MET A 303 -5.46 -14.44 15.75
N ASP A 304 -6.24 -15.48 16.05
CA ASP A 304 -6.50 -16.58 15.13
C ASP A 304 -7.23 -16.11 13.87
N ASP A 305 -8.27 -15.30 14.01
CA ASP A 305 -9.04 -14.77 12.89
C ASP A 305 -8.17 -13.87 11.98
N TYR A 306 -7.36 -13.00 12.59
CA TYR A 306 -6.46 -12.17 11.82
C TYR A 306 -5.33 -12.97 11.16
N ASN A 307 -4.77 -13.97 11.84
CA ASN A 307 -3.73 -14.84 11.30
C ASN A 307 -4.25 -15.73 10.16
N LYS A 308 -5.50 -16.18 10.21
CA LYS A 308 -6.17 -16.86 9.08
C LYS A 308 -6.25 -15.95 7.86
N PHE A 309 -6.68 -14.70 8.04
CA PHE A 309 -6.68 -13.71 6.97
C PHE A 309 -5.27 -13.51 6.39
N LEU A 310 -4.26 -13.31 7.23
CA LEU A 310 -2.86 -13.14 6.81
C LEU A 310 -2.33 -14.35 6.05
N TYR A 311 -2.72 -15.56 6.42
CA TYR A 311 -2.37 -16.79 5.71
C TYR A 311 -2.89 -16.78 4.27
N HIS A 312 -4.17 -16.42 4.08
CA HIS A 312 -4.76 -16.32 2.74
C HIS A 312 -4.12 -15.22 1.91
N LEU A 313 -3.93 -14.04 2.49
CA LEU A 313 -3.23 -12.93 1.83
C LEU A 313 -1.79 -13.31 1.47
N SER A 314 -1.09 -14.03 2.34
CA SER A 314 0.27 -14.53 2.04
C SER A 314 0.31 -15.44 0.82
N ASN A 315 -0.72 -16.24 0.57
CA ASN A 315 -0.79 -17.09 -0.62
C ASN A 315 -0.97 -16.26 -1.90
N GLU A 316 -1.78 -15.20 -1.83
CA GLU A 316 -1.91 -14.23 -2.91
C GLU A 316 -0.57 -13.51 -3.18
N LEU A 317 0.10 -13.01 -2.13
CA LEU A 317 1.41 -12.38 -2.24
C LEU A 317 2.49 -13.31 -2.82
N LYS A 318 2.46 -14.61 -2.49
CA LYS A 318 3.34 -15.61 -3.12
C LYS A 318 3.11 -15.73 -4.62
N LEU A 319 1.85 -15.62 -5.07
CA LEU A 319 1.52 -15.65 -6.50
C LEU A 319 2.06 -14.41 -7.21
N TYR A 320 1.87 -13.21 -6.64
CA TYR A 320 2.48 -11.97 -7.14
C TYR A 320 4.01 -12.08 -7.22
N LYS A 321 4.65 -12.64 -6.20
CA LYS A 321 6.10 -12.85 -6.18
C LYS A 321 6.59 -13.81 -7.27
N LYS A 322 5.82 -14.87 -7.58
CA LYS A 322 6.10 -15.76 -8.72
C LYS A 322 5.95 -15.03 -10.04
N GLY A 323 4.86 -14.27 -10.22
CA GLY A 323 4.65 -13.44 -11.40
C GLY A 323 5.77 -12.42 -11.62
N ALA A 324 6.20 -11.73 -10.58
CA ALA A 324 7.31 -10.79 -10.62
C ALA A 324 8.62 -11.46 -11.08
N ARG A 325 8.94 -12.66 -10.56
CA ARG A 325 10.12 -13.41 -10.99
C ARG A 325 10.10 -13.73 -12.48
N ILE A 326 8.96 -14.12 -13.02
CA ILE A 326 8.80 -14.40 -14.46
C ILE A 326 8.93 -13.10 -15.26
N LEU A 327 8.19 -12.06 -14.86
CA LEU A 327 8.13 -10.79 -15.57
C LEU A 327 9.52 -10.15 -15.71
N TYR A 328 10.28 -10.09 -14.63
CA TYR A 328 11.56 -9.37 -14.60
C TYR A 328 12.75 -10.20 -15.08
N ASN A 329 12.75 -11.53 -14.84
CA ASN A 329 13.86 -12.37 -15.31
C ASN A 329 13.71 -12.78 -16.79
N PHE A 330 12.49 -12.88 -17.30
CA PHE A 330 12.19 -13.33 -18.67
C PHE A 330 11.33 -12.31 -19.45
N PRO A 331 11.81 -11.06 -19.66
CA PRO A 331 10.99 -9.99 -20.25
C PRO A 331 10.54 -10.28 -21.68
N ARG A 332 11.31 -11.09 -22.47
CA ARG A 332 10.90 -11.53 -23.81
C ARG A 332 9.71 -12.49 -23.74
N LEU A 333 9.77 -13.49 -22.86
CA LEU A 333 8.68 -14.44 -22.63
C LEU A 333 7.43 -13.71 -22.15
N SER A 334 7.59 -12.83 -21.17
CA SER A 334 6.50 -12.02 -20.61
C SER A 334 5.80 -11.16 -21.67
N TYR A 335 6.57 -10.56 -22.58
CA TYR A 335 6.00 -9.84 -23.71
C TYR A 335 5.10 -10.72 -24.56
N TYR A 336 5.56 -11.92 -24.96
CA TYR A 336 4.76 -12.82 -25.78
C TYR A 336 3.54 -13.37 -25.04
N MET A 337 3.67 -13.73 -23.77
CA MET A 337 2.53 -14.13 -22.93
C MET A 337 1.47 -13.02 -22.86
N MET A 338 1.88 -11.78 -22.60
CA MET A 338 0.99 -10.63 -22.55
C MET A 338 0.32 -10.38 -23.91
N LYS A 339 1.07 -10.48 -25.02
CA LYS A 339 0.56 -10.29 -26.37
C LYS A 339 -0.43 -11.38 -26.80
N LEU A 340 -0.20 -12.64 -26.39
CA LEU A 340 -1.01 -13.81 -26.73
C LEU A 340 -2.29 -13.96 -25.89
N GLY A 341 -2.70 -12.95 -25.16
CA GLY A 341 -3.99 -12.91 -24.47
C GLY A 341 -3.91 -12.67 -22.96
N LEU A 342 -2.79 -12.97 -22.30
CA LEU A 342 -2.66 -12.73 -20.88
C LEU A 342 -2.84 -11.24 -20.53
N GLY A 343 -2.34 -10.32 -21.39
CA GLY A 343 -2.51 -8.89 -21.19
C GLY A 343 -3.99 -8.47 -21.18
N LYS A 344 -4.79 -8.96 -22.13
CA LYS A 344 -6.23 -8.69 -22.17
C LYS A 344 -6.92 -9.27 -20.93
N LYS A 345 -6.56 -10.49 -20.55
CA LYS A 345 -7.10 -11.16 -19.35
C LYS A 345 -6.80 -10.34 -18.07
N PHE A 346 -5.58 -9.81 -17.93
CA PHE A 346 -5.21 -8.92 -16.84
C PHE A 346 -6.00 -7.61 -16.88
N MET A 347 -6.05 -6.95 -18.02
CA MET A 347 -6.76 -5.67 -18.14
C MET A 347 -8.23 -5.80 -17.73
N ASN A 348 -8.92 -6.83 -18.24
CA ASN A 348 -10.32 -7.10 -17.89
C ASN A 348 -10.47 -7.41 -16.39
N GLY A 349 -9.66 -8.32 -15.85
CA GLY A 349 -9.75 -8.69 -14.44
C GLY A 349 -9.46 -7.51 -13.50
N TYR A 350 -8.46 -6.69 -13.78
CA TYR A 350 -8.20 -5.47 -12.99
C TYR A 350 -9.34 -4.46 -13.10
N SER A 351 -9.97 -4.33 -14.26
CA SER A 351 -11.13 -3.44 -14.45
C SER A 351 -12.40 -3.95 -13.76
N GLU A 352 -12.49 -5.25 -13.52
CA GLU A 352 -13.54 -5.89 -12.73
C GLU A 352 -13.22 -5.92 -11.21
N GLY A 353 -12.05 -5.42 -10.81
CA GLY A 353 -11.61 -5.42 -9.41
C GLY A 353 -11.16 -6.79 -8.88
N LYS A 354 -10.76 -7.71 -9.77
CA LYS A 354 -10.30 -9.06 -9.41
C LYS A 354 -8.88 -9.07 -8.88
N THR A 355 -8.60 -10.02 -7.99
CA THR A 355 -7.24 -10.37 -7.52
C THR A 355 -6.49 -11.16 -8.59
N LEU A 356 -5.17 -11.33 -8.41
CA LEU A 356 -4.36 -12.10 -9.36
C LEU A 356 -4.78 -13.58 -9.41
N SER A 357 -5.12 -14.18 -8.27
CA SER A 357 -5.60 -15.56 -8.21
C SER A 357 -6.90 -15.77 -8.98
N GLU A 358 -7.86 -14.84 -8.85
CA GLU A 358 -9.14 -14.87 -9.59
C GLU A 358 -8.91 -14.69 -11.10
N ILE A 359 -8.03 -13.76 -11.49
CA ILE A 359 -7.63 -13.60 -12.90
C ILE A 359 -7.02 -14.87 -13.45
N MET A 360 -6.26 -15.62 -12.64
CA MET A 360 -5.64 -16.87 -13.06
C MET A 360 -6.58 -18.09 -12.96
N GLY A 361 -7.86 -17.89 -12.58
CA GLY A 361 -8.87 -18.94 -12.51
C GLY A 361 -8.81 -19.77 -11.23
N LYS A 362 -8.23 -19.22 -10.14
CA LYS A 362 -8.26 -19.84 -8.81
C LYS A 362 -9.35 -19.17 -8.00
N SER A 363 -10.29 -19.96 -7.48
CA SER A 363 -11.32 -19.46 -6.57
C SER A 363 -10.70 -18.96 -5.26
N ASN A 364 -10.89 -17.69 -4.92
CA ASN A 364 -10.61 -17.15 -3.59
C ASN A 364 -11.90 -17.26 -2.75
N MET A 365 -12.01 -18.30 -1.92
CA MET A 365 -13.18 -18.54 -1.05
C MET A 365 -13.32 -17.59 0.16
N PHE A 366 -12.49 -16.52 0.29
CA PHE A 366 -12.38 -15.79 1.55
C PHE A 366 -12.29 -14.25 1.45
N ILE A 367 -12.64 -13.65 0.32
CA ILE A 367 -12.61 -12.17 0.18
C ILE A 367 -14.02 -11.63 -0.19
N ASN A 368 -15.06 -12.22 0.36
CA ASN A 368 -16.43 -11.67 0.33
C ASN A 368 -16.82 -11.14 1.69
#